data_c11d41ecdf2a4a6fbacc7fa6d836d597
#
_entry.id   c11d41ecdf2a4a6fbacc7fa6d836d597
#
_cell.length_a   1.000
_cell.length_b   1.000
_cell.length_c   1.000
_cell.angle_alpha   90.00
_cell.angle_beta   90.00
_cell.angle_gamma   90.00
#
_symmetry.space_group_name_H-M   'P 1'
#
loop_
_entity.id
_entity.type
_entity.pdbx_description
1 polymer ?
#
loop_
_entity_poly.entity_id
_entity_poly.type
_entity_poly.pdbx_seq_one_letter_code
_entity_poly.pdbx_strand_id
1 'polypeptide(L)'
;MAHTATTALFSEAKPETMPYTPFMPEFDQLPETLPVFPLSDAVVMPGADLPLNIYEPRYLDMVADALGRHRMFGMVQPDPTRDEEPEALFRTGCGGRISRYVETSDGRIELVLTGLCRFSIREELPGKHGYRLVVPDWEPYRTDYELSRSNDFEHRDRLIQLLESFFTATRMETDWKKLLTIPADRLVNTLTTVLPLDSMEKQALLEAVTPQD
;
A
#
# COMPACT_ATOMS: atom_id res chain seq x y z
N MET A 1 -8.08 22.59 -5.44
CA MET A 1 -8.73 22.61 -4.11
C MET A 1 -8.71 21.18 -3.56
N ALA A 2 -7.64 20.81 -2.87
CA ALA A 2 -7.48 19.48 -2.26
C ALA A 2 -6.99 19.68 -0.81
N HIS A 3 -7.88 20.04 0.09
CA HIS A 3 -7.55 20.30 1.50
C HIS A 3 -8.65 19.76 2.41
N THR A 4 -8.82 18.43 2.50
CA THR A 4 -9.69 17.91 3.60
C THR A 4 -9.53 16.40 3.87
N ALA A 5 -8.47 15.72 3.41
CA ALA A 5 -8.35 14.26 3.58
C ALA A 5 -7.46 13.79 4.74
N THR A 6 -6.67 14.67 5.37
CA THR A 6 -5.60 14.24 6.30
C THR A 6 -6.07 13.97 7.74
N THR A 7 -7.22 14.48 8.18
CA THR A 7 -7.64 14.37 9.59
C THR A 7 -8.34 13.06 9.96
N ALA A 8 -8.79 12.26 9.00
CA ALA A 8 -9.57 11.05 9.26
C ALA A 8 -8.74 9.75 9.36
N LEU A 9 -7.42 9.80 9.15
CA LEU A 9 -6.57 8.61 9.00
C LEU A 9 -6.14 7.93 10.30
N PHE A 10 -6.35 8.55 11.46
CA PHE A 10 -5.92 7.98 12.74
C PHE A 10 -7.13 7.57 13.59
N SER A 11 -7.87 6.55 13.15
CA SER A 11 -8.81 5.85 14.00
C SER A 11 -8.03 4.94 14.97
N GLU A 12 -8.43 4.96 16.24
CA GLU A 12 -7.82 4.29 17.39
C GLU A 12 -7.22 2.91 17.10
N ALA A 13 -5.89 2.82 16.95
CA ALA A 13 -5.16 1.56 16.98
C ALA A 13 -4.70 1.31 18.42
N LYS A 14 -5.22 0.26 19.04
CA LYS A 14 -4.69 -0.28 20.30
C LYS A 14 -3.30 -0.85 20.06
N PRO A 15 -2.34 -0.64 20.98
CA PRO A 15 -1.06 -1.33 20.95
C PRO A 15 -1.26 -2.72 21.57
N GLU A 16 -1.42 -3.74 20.75
CA GLU A 16 -1.26 -5.12 21.21
C GLU A 16 -0.72 -5.97 20.06
N THR A 17 0.24 -6.86 20.42
CA THR A 17 0.71 -8.01 19.64
C THR A 17 -0.33 -8.44 18.63
N MET A 18 0.02 -8.43 17.33
CA MET A 18 -0.90 -8.86 16.27
C MET A 18 -1.51 -10.20 16.69
N PRO A 19 -2.75 -10.22 17.17
CA PRO A 19 -3.41 -11.49 17.37
C PRO A 19 -3.52 -12.12 15.98
N TYR A 20 -3.34 -13.43 15.89
CA TYR A 20 -3.77 -14.23 14.76
C TYR A 20 -5.07 -13.64 14.21
N THR A 21 -4.98 -12.95 13.08
CA THR A 21 -6.16 -12.46 12.40
C THR A 21 -6.60 -13.56 11.44
N PRO A 22 -7.72 -14.26 11.73
CA PRO A 22 -8.18 -15.41 10.95
C PRO A 22 -8.49 -15.05 9.48
N PHE A 23 -8.28 -13.81 9.10
CA PHE A 23 -8.53 -13.28 7.77
C PHE A 23 -7.26 -12.88 7.00
N MET A 24 -6.08 -13.00 7.60
CA MET A 24 -4.83 -12.82 6.88
C MET A 24 -4.36 -14.18 6.34
N PRO A 25 -4.10 -14.30 5.03
CA PRO A 25 -3.55 -15.52 4.49
C PRO A 25 -2.14 -15.75 5.05
N GLU A 26 -1.76 -16.99 5.23
CA GLU A 26 -0.35 -17.34 5.43
C GLU A 26 0.43 -17.02 4.15
N PHE A 27 1.75 -16.83 4.24
CA PHE A 27 2.58 -16.49 3.07
C PHE A 27 2.37 -17.47 1.91
N ASP A 28 2.36 -18.76 2.20
CA ASP A 28 2.19 -19.83 1.20
C ASP A 28 0.76 -19.94 0.65
N GLN A 29 -0.18 -19.13 1.18
CA GLN A 29 -1.57 -19.02 0.71
C GLN A 29 -1.79 -17.74 -0.09
N LEU A 30 -0.75 -16.94 -0.33
CA LEU A 30 -0.85 -15.78 -1.19
C LEU A 30 -1.25 -16.19 -2.62
N PRO A 31 -2.07 -15.39 -3.31
CA PRO A 31 -2.62 -15.77 -4.61
C PRO A 31 -1.54 -15.93 -5.68
N GLU A 32 -1.66 -16.97 -6.50
CA GLU A 32 -0.80 -17.23 -7.66
C GLU A 32 -1.04 -16.22 -8.79
N THR A 33 -2.23 -15.62 -8.85
CA THR A 33 -2.57 -14.56 -9.79
C THR A 33 -3.23 -13.40 -9.04
N LEU A 34 -2.85 -12.18 -9.36
CA LEU A 34 -3.29 -11.00 -8.64
C LEU A 34 -3.82 -9.94 -9.61
N PRO A 35 -5.08 -9.47 -9.43
CA PRO A 35 -5.52 -8.25 -10.09
C PRO A 35 -4.64 -7.09 -9.65
N VAL A 36 -4.30 -6.19 -10.57
CA VAL A 36 -3.53 -5.00 -10.20
C VAL A 36 -4.26 -3.72 -10.56
N PHE A 37 -4.09 -2.74 -9.69
CA PHE A 37 -4.59 -1.39 -9.85
C PHE A 37 -3.41 -0.45 -10.14
N PRO A 38 -3.18 -0.09 -11.42
CA PRO A 38 -2.21 0.90 -11.79
C PRO A 38 -2.66 2.29 -11.33
N LEU A 39 -1.85 2.94 -10.51
CA LEU A 39 -2.14 4.30 -10.06
C LEU A 39 -0.84 5.06 -9.83
N SER A 40 -0.68 6.20 -10.53
CA SER A 40 0.45 7.09 -10.33
C SER A 40 0.42 7.74 -8.95
N ASP A 41 1.58 8.01 -8.39
CA ASP A 41 1.76 8.70 -7.10
C ASP A 41 1.11 8.01 -5.88
N ALA A 42 0.72 6.74 -6.04
CA ALA A 42 0.10 5.97 -4.96
C ALA A 42 0.74 4.60 -4.80
N VAL A 43 1.31 4.36 -3.65
CA VAL A 43 1.81 3.05 -3.23
C VAL A 43 1.18 2.66 -1.90
N VAL A 44 1.06 1.37 -1.67
CA VAL A 44 0.76 0.84 -0.34
C VAL A 44 1.95 0.03 0.14
N MET A 45 2.37 0.24 1.38
CA MET A 45 3.45 -0.53 1.99
C MET A 45 2.90 -1.59 2.95
N PRO A 46 3.65 -2.67 3.22
CA PRO A 46 3.22 -3.69 4.18
C PRO A 46 2.81 -3.09 5.53
N GLY A 47 1.63 -3.46 6.02
CA GLY A 47 1.06 -2.97 7.27
C GLY A 47 0.51 -1.54 7.25
N ALA A 48 0.59 -0.84 6.12
CA ALA A 48 -0.01 0.49 5.94
C ALA A 48 -1.40 0.39 5.32
N ASP A 49 -2.24 1.37 5.60
CA ASP A 49 -3.59 1.50 5.07
C ASP A 49 -3.64 2.57 3.98
N LEU A 50 -4.17 2.22 2.82
CA LEU A 50 -4.40 3.13 1.70
C LEU A 50 -5.91 3.26 1.45
N PRO A 51 -6.52 4.41 1.75
CA PRO A 51 -7.90 4.67 1.38
C PRO A 51 -8.00 4.94 -0.13
N LEU A 52 -8.94 4.28 -0.78
CA LEU A 52 -9.19 4.39 -2.21
C LEU A 52 -10.68 4.68 -2.47
N ASN A 53 -10.94 5.47 -3.50
CA ASN A 53 -12.27 5.74 -4.02
C ASN A 53 -12.36 5.20 -5.45
N ILE A 54 -13.07 4.11 -5.64
CA ILE A 54 -13.17 3.37 -6.90
C ILE A 54 -14.46 3.77 -7.62
N TYR A 55 -14.33 4.24 -8.86
CA TYR A 55 -15.46 4.69 -9.67
C TYR A 55 -15.39 4.26 -11.16
N GLU A 56 -14.21 3.87 -11.66
CA GLU A 56 -14.08 3.36 -13.02
C GLU A 56 -14.70 1.97 -13.12
N PRO A 57 -15.53 1.67 -14.13
CA PRO A 57 -16.21 0.37 -14.26
C PRO A 57 -15.28 -0.84 -14.17
N ARG A 58 -14.13 -0.79 -14.87
CA ARG A 58 -13.14 -1.88 -14.84
C ARG A 58 -12.60 -2.16 -13.44
N TYR A 59 -12.45 -1.14 -12.59
CA TYR A 59 -11.96 -1.30 -11.22
C TYR A 59 -13.07 -1.64 -10.24
N LEU A 60 -14.33 -1.26 -10.51
CA LEU A 60 -15.47 -1.77 -9.77
C LEU A 60 -15.60 -3.29 -9.98
N ASP A 61 -15.46 -3.76 -11.23
CA ASP A 61 -15.44 -5.20 -11.55
C ASP A 61 -14.26 -5.92 -10.88
N MET A 62 -13.07 -5.30 -10.88
CA MET A 62 -11.89 -5.81 -10.19
C MET A 62 -12.13 -6.00 -8.68
N VAL A 63 -12.72 -5.00 -8.03
CA VAL A 63 -13.04 -5.07 -6.58
C VAL A 63 -14.09 -6.14 -6.32
N ALA A 64 -15.13 -6.23 -7.14
CA ALA A 64 -16.17 -7.28 -7.02
C ALA A 64 -15.57 -8.69 -7.17
N ASP A 65 -14.71 -8.90 -8.18
CA ASP A 65 -14.00 -10.17 -8.37
C ASP A 65 -13.04 -10.47 -7.20
N ALA A 66 -12.33 -9.46 -6.68
CA ALA A 66 -11.45 -9.62 -5.52
C ALA A 66 -12.22 -10.00 -4.25
N LEU A 67 -13.34 -9.35 -3.98
CA LEU A 67 -14.20 -9.65 -2.82
C LEU A 67 -14.76 -11.08 -2.87
N GLY A 68 -15.03 -11.60 -4.06
CA GLY A 68 -15.48 -12.99 -4.28
C GLY A 68 -14.39 -14.06 -4.10
N ARG A 69 -13.12 -13.67 -3.92
CA ARG A 69 -11.96 -14.59 -3.83
C ARG A 69 -11.13 -14.32 -2.57
N HIS A 70 -9.90 -13.85 -2.75
CA HIS A 70 -8.92 -13.61 -1.66
C HIS A 70 -9.08 -12.25 -0.98
N ARG A 71 -9.96 -11.38 -1.48
CA ARG A 71 -10.09 -9.96 -1.09
C ARG A 71 -8.80 -9.18 -1.26
N MET A 72 -8.00 -9.54 -2.27
CA MET A 72 -6.69 -8.96 -2.52
C MET A 72 -6.59 -8.42 -3.93
N PHE A 73 -5.88 -7.31 -4.07
CA PHE A 73 -5.33 -6.80 -5.32
C PHE A 73 -4.01 -6.08 -5.06
N GLY A 74 -3.21 -5.89 -6.10
CA GLY A 74 -1.91 -5.22 -6.03
C GLY A 74 -2.01 -3.75 -6.43
N MET A 75 -1.34 -2.87 -5.69
CA MET A 75 -1.01 -1.52 -6.13
C MET A 75 0.29 -1.55 -6.88
N VAL A 76 0.31 -0.98 -8.07
CA VAL A 76 1.50 -0.88 -8.94
C VAL A 76 1.50 0.50 -9.57
N GLN A 77 2.66 1.12 -9.72
CA GLN A 77 2.75 2.37 -10.44
C GLN A 77 3.03 2.13 -11.93
N PRO A 78 2.46 2.96 -12.83
CA PRO A 78 2.93 3.07 -14.20
C PRO A 78 4.40 3.50 -14.23
N ASP A 79 5.17 2.94 -15.17
CA ASP A 79 6.57 3.28 -15.37
C ASP A 79 6.70 4.36 -16.47
N PRO A 80 6.89 5.63 -16.11
CA PRO A 80 6.94 6.72 -17.06
C PRO A 80 8.22 6.72 -17.89
N THR A 81 9.19 5.87 -17.58
CA THR A 81 10.46 5.76 -18.34
C THR A 81 10.32 4.86 -19.56
N ARG A 82 9.21 4.14 -19.68
CA ARG A 82 8.93 3.20 -20.78
C ARG A 82 7.70 3.67 -21.55
N ASP A 83 7.93 4.02 -22.81
CA ASP A 83 6.85 4.41 -23.74
C ASP A 83 6.28 3.16 -24.41
N GLU A 84 5.29 2.54 -23.77
CA GLU A 84 4.65 1.30 -24.21
C GLU A 84 3.12 1.42 -24.20
N GLU A 85 2.46 0.68 -25.09
CA GLU A 85 1.00 0.53 -25.13
C GLU A 85 0.61 -0.96 -24.96
N PRO A 86 -0.14 -1.35 -23.93
CA PRO A 86 -0.61 -0.51 -22.82
C PRO A 86 0.54 -0.01 -21.93
N GLU A 87 0.31 1.11 -21.23
CA GLU A 87 1.29 1.75 -20.34
C GLU A 87 2.07 0.74 -19.50
N ALA A 88 3.40 0.80 -19.54
CA ALA A 88 4.27 -0.10 -18.80
C ALA A 88 4.08 0.06 -17.30
N LEU A 89 4.26 -1.02 -16.55
CA LEU A 89 4.24 -1.01 -15.09
C LEU A 89 5.65 -1.17 -14.54
N PHE A 90 5.92 -0.53 -13.41
CA PHE A 90 7.06 -0.94 -12.59
C PHE A 90 6.93 -2.41 -12.21
N ARG A 91 8.07 -3.09 -12.08
CA ARG A 91 8.04 -4.51 -11.74
C ARG A 91 7.67 -4.77 -10.29
N THR A 92 7.97 -3.84 -9.40
CA THR A 92 7.68 -3.99 -7.97
C THR A 92 6.37 -3.29 -7.63
N GLY A 93 5.49 -4.03 -6.99
CA GLY A 93 4.25 -3.56 -6.41
C GLY A 93 4.05 -4.10 -5.01
N CYS A 94 2.92 -3.78 -4.39
CA CYS A 94 2.53 -4.34 -3.12
C CYS A 94 1.10 -4.87 -3.18
N GLY A 95 0.93 -6.15 -2.80
CA GLY A 95 -0.36 -6.77 -2.63
C GLY A 95 -0.99 -6.34 -1.32
N GLY A 96 -2.22 -5.89 -1.41
CA GLY A 96 -3.00 -5.49 -0.25
C GLY A 96 -4.32 -6.25 -0.17
N ARG A 97 -4.88 -6.26 1.04
CA ARG A 97 -6.18 -6.84 1.34
C ARG A 97 -7.21 -5.74 1.56
N ILE A 98 -8.38 -5.89 0.96
CA ILE A 98 -9.54 -5.02 1.24
C ILE A 98 -9.97 -5.28 2.68
N SER A 99 -9.62 -4.37 3.59
CA SER A 99 -9.92 -4.46 5.02
C SER A 99 -11.27 -3.85 5.37
N ARG A 100 -11.69 -2.84 4.63
CA ARG A 100 -12.99 -2.18 4.74
C ARG A 100 -13.45 -1.71 3.36
N TYR A 101 -14.76 -1.76 3.11
CA TYR A 101 -15.35 -1.13 1.94
C TYR A 101 -16.78 -0.70 2.23
N VAL A 102 -17.24 0.31 1.49
CA VAL A 102 -18.60 0.83 1.52
C VAL A 102 -19.03 1.16 0.10
N GLU A 103 -20.19 0.67 -0.31
CA GLU A 103 -20.82 1.06 -1.56
C GLU A 103 -21.56 2.38 -1.32
N THR A 104 -21.29 3.36 -2.17
CA THR A 104 -21.93 4.68 -2.07
C THR A 104 -23.16 4.76 -2.97
N SER A 105 -24.10 5.66 -2.64
CA SER A 105 -25.34 5.81 -3.40
C SER A 105 -25.15 6.32 -4.82
N ASP A 106 -24.00 6.85 -5.16
CA ASP A 106 -23.61 7.34 -6.49
C ASP A 106 -22.88 6.27 -7.33
N GLY A 107 -22.85 5.01 -6.86
CA GLY A 107 -22.28 3.88 -7.58
C GLY A 107 -20.75 3.76 -7.49
N ARG A 108 -20.12 4.36 -6.50
CA ARG A 108 -18.69 4.20 -6.21
C ARG A 108 -18.47 3.20 -5.08
N ILE A 109 -17.23 2.79 -4.89
CA ILE A 109 -16.79 2.03 -3.72
C ILE A 109 -15.67 2.80 -3.02
N GLU A 110 -15.93 3.19 -1.77
CA GLU A 110 -14.88 3.65 -0.86
C GLU A 110 -14.33 2.45 -0.12
N LEU A 111 -13.00 2.22 -0.21
CA LEU A 111 -12.39 1.09 0.46
C LEU A 111 -11.07 1.48 1.14
N VAL A 112 -10.62 0.64 2.06
CA VAL A 112 -9.28 0.68 2.63
C VAL A 112 -8.56 -0.59 2.19
N LEU A 113 -7.42 -0.41 1.52
CA LEU A 113 -6.50 -1.46 1.17
C LEU A 113 -5.38 -1.49 2.20
N THR A 114 -5.29 -2.57 2.98
CA THR A 114 -4.18 -2.79 3.91
C THR A 114 -3.09 -3.58 3.20
N GLY A 115 -1.89 -3.02 3.09
CA GLY A 115 -0.75 -3.66 2.46
C GLY A 115 -0.31 -4.92 3.23
N LEU A 116 0.01 -5.97 2.50
CA LEU A 116 0.41 -7.25 3.09
C LEU A 116 1.85 -7.62 2.74
N CYS A 117 2.17 -7.69 1.47
CA CYS A 117 3.45 -8.14 0.97
C CYS A 117 3.76 -7.48 -0.37
N ARG A 118 4.98 -7.04 -0.54
CA ARG A 118 5.49 -6.62 -1.84
C ARG A 118 5.62 -7.83 -2.76
N PHE A 119 5.66 -7.58 -4.03
CA PHE A 119 5.87 -8.61 -5.06
C PHE A 119 6.61 -8.04 -6.26
N SER A 120 7.26 -8.92 -7.02
CA SER A 120 7.72 -8.61 -8.36
C SER A 120 6.77 -9.19 -9.40
N ILE A 121 6.46 -8.43 -10.45
CA ILE A 121 5.67 -8.94 -11.58
C ILE A 121 6.55 -9.91 -12.36
N ARG A 122 6.17 -11.19 -12.37
CA ARG A 122 6.81 -12.23 -13.19
C ARG A 122 6.29 -12.20 -14.61
N GLU A 123 4.98 -12.11 -14.75
CA GLU A 123 4.27 -12.14 -16.01
C GLU A 123 2.97 -11.34 -15.90
N GLU A 124 2.57 -10.69 -16.98
CA GLU A 124 1.26 -10.07 -17.11
C GLU A 124 0.34 -10.97 -17.95
N LEU A 125 -0.81 -11.29 -17.40
CA LEU A 125 -1.80 -12.15 -18.05
C LEU A 125 -2.87 -11.33 -18.76
N PRO A 126 -3.55 -11.88 -19.77
CA PRO A 126 -4.73 -11.25 -20.34
C PRO A 126 -5.76 -10.91 -19.26
N GLY A 127 -6.10 -9.64 -19.17
CA GLY A 127 -7.03 -9.14 -18.17
C GLY A 127 -8.47 -9.58 -18.44
N LYS A 128 -9.27 -9.64 -17.39
CA LYS A 128 -10.71 -9.85 -17.44
C LYS A 128 -11.41 -8.53 -17.14
N HIS A 129 -12.50 -8.22 -17.82
CA HIS A 129 -13.30 -7.00 -17.61
C HIS A 129 -12.49 -5.67 -17.70
N GLY A 130 -11.36 -5.67 -18.43
CA GLY A 130 -10.57 -4.46 -18.69
C GLY A 130 -9.58 -4.05 -17.57
N TYR A 131 -9.52 -4.78 -16.45
CA TYR A 131 -8.43 -4.62 -15.48
C TYR A 131 -7.26 -5.56 -15.77
N ARG A 132 -6.08 -5.24 -15.28
CA ARG A 132 -4.85 -6.00 -15.51
C ARG A 132 -4.70 -7.10 -14.46
N LEU A 133 -4.13 -8.24 -14.89
CA LEU A 133 -3.88 -9.41 -14.05
C LEU A 133 -2.40 -9.81 -14.18
N VAL A 134 -1.75 -10.11 -13.08
CA VAL A 134 -0.34 -10.50 -13.07
C VAL A 134 -0.12 -11.82 -12.34
N VAL A 135 1.01 -12.47 -12.65
CA VAL A 135 1.60 -13.54 -11.84
C VAL A 135 2.63 -12.88 -10.92
N PRO A 136 2.34 -12.76 -9.61
CA PRO A 136 3.28 -12.16 -8.67
C PRO A 136 4.35 -13.16 -8.26
N ASP A 137 5.55 -12.67 -8.04
CA ASP A 137 6.62 -13.35 -7.32
C ASP A 137 6.74 -12.72 -5.93
N TRP A 138 6.26 -13.42 -4.91
CA TRP A 138 6.26 -12.97 -3.53
C TRP A 138 7.57 -13.27 -2.80
N GLU A 139 8.34 -14.25 -3.28
CA GLU A 139 9.49 -14.79 -2.58
C GLU A 139 10.58 -13.77 -2.24
N PRO A 140 10.92 -12.79 -3.12
CA PRO A 140 11.90 -11.76 -2.79
C PRO A 140 11.53 -10.90 -1.57
N TYR A 141 10.24 -10.89 -1.22
CA TYR A 141 9.68 -10.04 -0.16
C TYR A 141 9.05 -10.84 0.99
N ARG A 142 9.43 -12.10 1.16
CA ARG A 142 8.95 -12.98 2.25
C ARG A 142 9.13 -12.33 3.63
N THR A 143 10.20 -11.55 3.80
CA THR A 143 10.50 -10.83 5.04
C THR A 143 9.45 -9.79 5.42
N ASP A 144 8.62 -9.31 4.49
CA ASP A 144 7.51 -8.39 4.82
C ASP A 144 6.51 -9.02 5.80
N TYR A 145 6.38 -10.37 5.79
CA TYR A 145 5.59 -11.12 6.77
C TYR A 145 6.30 -11.34 8.12
N GLU A 146 7.63 -11.26 8.13
CA GLU A 146 8.46 -11.50 9.31
C GLU A 146 8.73 -10.20 10.09
N LEU A 147 8.82 -9.06 9.40
CA LEU A 147 9.12 -7.73 9.96
C LEU A 147 8.07 -7.21 10.97
N SER A 148 6.88 -7.80 11.01
CA SER A 148 5.88 -7.48 12.04
C SER A 148 6.33 -7.77 13.47
N ARG A 149 7.58 -8.22 13.70
CA ARG A 149 8.07 -8.72 14.98
C ARG A 149 9.29 -7.98 15.55
N SER A 150 9.96 -7.11 14.80
CA SER A 150 11.13 -6.40 15.32
C SER A 150 10.87 -4.90 15.56
N ASN A 151 11.05 -4.48 16.80
CA ASN A 151 10.95 -3.06 17.21
C ASN A 151 12.30 -2.32 17.04
N ASP A 152 13.31 -2.93 16.42
CA ASP A 152 14.66 -2.41 16.32
C ASP A 152 14.89 -1.60 15.04
N PHE A 153 14.44 -0.36 15.06
CA PHE A 153 14.87 0.64 14.08
C PHE A 153 15.94 1.54 14.73
N GLU A 154 17.20 1.29 14.41
CA GLU A 154 18.38 1.93 15.02
C GLU A 154 18.40 3.47 14.88
N HIS A 155 17.66 4.02 13.90
CA HIS A 155 17.69 5.46 13.57
C HIS A 155 16.35 6.18 13.81
N ARG A 156 15.49 5.67 14.69
CA ARG A 156 14.17 6.25 14.96
C ARG A 156 14.23 7.76 15.30
N ASP A 157 15.15 8.15 16.18
CA ASP A 157 15.25 9.55 16.62
C ASP A 157 15.64 10.47 15.46
N ARG A 158 16.53 10.01 14.58
CA ARG A 158 16.91 10.75 13.39
C ARG A 158 15.76 10.87 12.40
N LEU A 159 14.99 9.80 12.18
CA LEU A 159 13.78 9.83 11.35
C LEU A 159 12.80 10.86 11.87
N ILE A 160 12.53 10.88 13.18
CA ILE A 160 11.60 11.86 13.79
C ILE A 160 12.08 13.29 13.57
N GLN A 161 13.39 13.59 13.77
CA GLN A 161 13.94 14.92 13.51
C GLN A 161 13.79 15.35 12.04
N LEU A 162 14.01 14.43 11.10
CA LEU A 162 13.83 14.70 9.68
C LEU A 162 12.34 14.96 9.35
N LEU A 163 11.43 14.19 9.95
CA LEU A 163 10.01 14.38 9.79
C LEU A 163 9.54 15.73 10.35
N GLU A 164 10.02 16.15 11.53
CA GLU A 164 9.73 17.48 12.09
C GLU A 164 10.14 18.59 11.13
N SER A 165 11.33 18.45 10.53
CA SER A 165 11.83 19.40 9.54
C SER A 165 10.98 19.42 8.28
N PHE A 166 10.61 18.24 7.77
CA PHE A 166 9.75 18.09 6.59
C PHE A 166 8.36 18.68 6.80
N PHE A 167 7.67 18.32 7.88
CA PHE A 167 6.33 18.83 8.20
C PHE A 167 6.34 20.35 8.38
N THR A 168 7.40 20.88 9.00
CA THR A 168 7.58 22.34 9.13
C THR A 168 7.77 23.02 7.77
N ALA A 169 8.62 22.46 6.92
CA ALA A 169 8.90 23.03 5.59
C ALA A 169 7.68 22.97 4.66
N THR A 170 6.92 21.88 4.72
CA THR A 170 5.72 21.68 3.88
C THR A 170 4.45 22.28 4.48
N ARG A 171 4.51 22.84 5.70
CA ARG A 171 3.37 23.35 6.46
C ARG A 171 2.25 22.32 6.63
N MET A 172 2.60 21.04 6.71
CA MET A 172 1.67 19.96 6.98
C MET A 172 1.45 19.82 8.48
N GLU A 173 0.19 19.65 8.88
CA GLU A 173 -0.16 19.38 10.28
C GLU A 173 -0.23 17.88 10.53
N THR A 174 0.26 17.43 11.67
CA THR A 174 0.19 16.03 12.10
C THR A 174 -0.03 15.90 13.59
N ASP A 175 -0.66 14.81 14.01
CA ASP A 175 -0.78 14.45 15.42
C ASP A 175 0.50 13.71 15.88
N TRP A 176 1.49 14.47 16.31
CA TRP A 176 2.77 13.95 16.80
C TRP A 176 2.61 12.89 17.89
N LYS A 177 1.61 13.03 18.77
CA LYS A 177 1.40 12.06 19.84
C LYS A 177 1.04 10.69 19.27
N LYS A 178 0.17 10.65 18.27
CA LYS A 178 -0.19 9.41 17.57
C LYS A 178 0.98 8.86 16.75
N LEU A 179 1.65 9.74 15.99
CA LEU A 179 2.78 9.35 15.15
C LEU A 179 3.91 8.70 15.97
N LEU A 180 4.21 9.24 17.13
CA LEU A 180 5.25 8.71 18.02
C LEU A 180 4.88 7.36 18.67
N THR A 181 3.62 6.97 18.68
CA THR A 181 3.21 5.65 19.20
C THR A 181 3.32 4.53 18.17
N ILE A 182 3.49 4.86 16.89
CA ILE A 182 3.62 3.87 15.81
C ILE A 182 5.01 3.22 15.92
N PRO A 183 5.11 1.87 15.86
CA PRO A 183 6.40 1.18 15.72
C PRO A 183 7.19 1.71 14.52
N ALA A 184 8.51 1.74 14.61
CA ALA A 184 9.33 2.43 13.61
C ALA A 184 9.24 1.87 12.20
N ASP A 185 9.19 0.54 12.07
CA ASP A 185 8.97 -0.17 10.81
C ASP A 185 7.63 0.22 10.15
N ARG A 186 6.56 0.24 10.95
CA ARG A 186 5.24 0.70 10.49
C ARG A 186 5.20 2.19 10.21
N LEU A 187 5.98 2.98 10.95
CA LEU A 187 6.05 4.42 10.74
C LEU A 187 6.59 4.73 9.34
N VAL A 188 7.73 4.12 8.95
CA VAL A 188 8.30 4.28 7.60
C VAL A 188 7.29 3.87 6.53
N ASN A 189 6.69 2.69 6.66
CA ASN A 189 5.71 2.19 5.70
C ASN A 189 4.47 3.08 5.59
N THR A 190 3.95 3.55 6.73
CA THR A 190 2.81 4.47 6.74
C THR A 190 3.16 5.79 6.08
N LEU A 191 4.33 6.35 6.39
CA LEU A 191 4.79 7.61 5.81
C LEU A 191 4.98 7.51 4.29
N THR A 192 5.63 6.45 3.81
CA THR A 192 5.79 6.19 2.37
C THR A 192 4.43 6.15 1.66
N THR A 193 3.43 5.56 2.30
CA THR A 193 2.08 5.48 1.73
C THR A 193 1.38 6.84 1.69
N VAL A 194 1.48 7.66 2.76
CA VAL A 194 0.64 8.86 2.92
C VAL A 194 1.32 10.18 2.54
N LEU A 195 2.65 10.26 2.54
CA LEU A 195 3.35 11.49 2.19
C LEU A 195 3.18 11.84 0.71
N PRO A 196 3.10 13.14 0.38
CA PRO A 196 2.99 13.61 -1.00
C PRO A 196 4.37 13.62 -1.70
N LEU A 197 4.99 12.46 -1.76
CA LEU A 197 6.21 12.22 -2.53
C LEU A 197 5.84 11.99 -3.99
N ASP A 198 6.78 12.23 -4.91
CA ASP A 198 6.55 11.93 -6.31
C ASP A 198 6.58 10.42 -6.61
N SER A 199 6.12 10.04 -7.81
CA SER A 199 6.04 8.65 -8.24
C SER A 199 7.37 7.90 -8.14
N MET A 200 8.47 8.55 -8.54
CA MET A 200 9.80 7.92 -8.56
C MET A 200 10.34 7.76 -7.14
N GLU A 201 10.12 8.75 -6.27
CA GLU A 201 10.49 8.68 -4.86
C GLU A 201 9.71 7.57 -4.14
N LYS A 202 8.41 7.48 -4.36
CA LYS A 202 7.57 6.40 -3.81
C LYS A 202 8.00 5.04 -4.33
N GLN A 203 8.34 4.94 -5.62
CA GLN A 203 8.80 3.68 -6.20
C GLN A 203 10.15 3.26 -5.62
N ALA A 204 11.09 4.19 -5.47
CA ALA A 204 12.38 3.90 -4.84
C ALA A 204 12.23 3.37 -3.41
N LEU A 205 11.33 3.98 -2.61
CA LEU A 205 11.04 3.51 -1.26
C LEU A 205 10.34 2.14 -1.24
N LEU A 206 9.46 1.88 -2.23
CA LEU A 206 8.81 0.58 -2.36
C LEU A 206 9.81 -0.54 -2.73
N GLU A 207 10.85 -0.22 -3.49
CA GLU A 207 11.88 -1.15 -3.94
C GLU A 207 13.03 -1.32 -2.94
N ALA A 208 13.15 -0.44 -1.94
CA ALA A 208 14.14 -0.57 -0.88
C ALA A 208 14.02 -1.93 -0.18
N VAL A 209 15.14 -2.62 -0.03
CA VAL A 209 15.16 -4.00 0.52
C VAL A 209 14.84 -3.97 2.01
N THR A 210 15.35 -2.97 2.71
CA THR A 210 15.13 -2.79 4.15
C THR A 210 14.67 -1.36 4.47
N PRO A 211 14.00 -1.15 5.61
CA PRO A 211 13.65 0.20 6.06
C PRO A 211 14.86 1.13 6.33
N GLN A 212 16.08 0.60 6.33
CA GLN A 212 17.31 1.36 6.49
C GLN A 212 17.90 1.87 5.16
N ASP A 213 17.54 1.25 4.03
CA ASP A 213 17.96 1.65 2.68
C ASP A 213 17.24 2.93 2.23
#